data_ca078bc9268ca470b96332d99174c1d4
#
_entry.id   ca078bc9268ca470b96332d99174c1d4
#
_cell.length_a   1.000
_cell.length_b   1.000
_cell.length_c   1.000
_cell.angle_alpha   90.00
_cell.angle_beta   90.00
_cell.angle_gamma   90.00
#
_symmetry.space_group_name_H-M   'P 1'
#
loop_
_entity.id
_entity.type
_entity.pdbx_description
1 polymer ?
#
loop_
_entity_poly.entity_id
_entity_poly.type
_entity_poly.pdbx_seq_one_letter_code
_entity_poly.pdbx_strand_id
1 'polypeptide(L)'
;MQSNRFQRRRALIQAGSAIAGAAALGVPMHAFAQAKGIKIGFVSPQTGPLAPFGEADNFVIAQMNKLFAGGIDIGGKKVAVTIIQKDSQSSPNRAGEVANDLILKEKVDLMLVSSTPETTNPVSDACELNEIPCISTVAPWQPWFFGRNGDPAKGFNWTYHIFWGLEDVIANFLAGWKSVPTNKKVGGLFPNDGDGNAWGDKDRGFPGPLAKEGFTLLDPGRFQNMNNDFSAQIAAFKKDNIEIVTGVVIPPDAKTFLTQAKQQGFKPKVVTLGKALLFPGAIEALGDLGDGLSSEVWWSPSHPFTSSLTRQSAKQLAESYESATKRQWTQPIGFAHALFEVAVDALKRTKD
;
A
#
# COMPACT_ATOMS: atom_id res chain seq x y z
N MET A 1 17.98 2.10 64.16
CA MET A 1 18.05 1.87 62.69
C MET A 1 19.08 0.77 62.29
N GLN A 2 19.14 -0.34 62.99
CA GLN A 2 20.10 -1.41 62.67
C GLN A 2 19.51 -2.79 62.44
N SER A 3 18.17 -2.97 62.50
CA SER A 3 17.55 -4.31 62.37
C SER A 3 17.22 -4.72 60.93
N ASN A 4 17.18 -3.80 59.96
CA ASN A 4 16.75 -4.08 58.59
C ASN A 4 17.87 -4.57 57.62
N ARG A 5 19.14 -4.51 58.04
CA ARG A 5 20.25 -5.02 57.23
C ARG A 5 20.49 -6.54 57.36
N PHE A 6 20.16 -7.09 58.52
CA PHE A 6 20.35 -8.56 58.76
C PHE A 6 19.27 -9.41 58.09
N GLN A 7 18.06 -8.94 57.97
CA GLN A 7 17.01 -9.69 57.29
C GLN A 7 17.20 -9.77 55.75
N ARG A 8 17.69 -8.73 55.15
CA ARG A 8 18.01 -8.75 53.70
C ARG A 8 19.17 -9.66 53.32
N ARG A 9 20.16 -9.83 54.21
CA ARG A 9 21.29 -10.77 53.97
C ARG A 9 20.86 -12.23 54.11
N ARG A 10 19.92 -12.55 55.04
CA ARG A 10 19.39 -13.93 55.16
C ARG A 10 18.51 -14.34 53.98
N ALA A 11 17.71 -13.43 53.40
CA ALA A 11 16.92 -13.69 52.22
C ALA A 11 17.78 -13.95 50.98
N LEU A 12 18.90 -13.26 50.84
CA LEU A 12 19.84 -13.46 49.71
C LEU A 12 20.62 -14.77 49.83
N ILE A 13 20.94 -15.24 51.05
CA ILE A 13 21.66 -16.50 51.28
C ILE A 13 20.70 -17.69 51.06
N GLN A 14 19.40 -17.56 51.38
CA GLN A 14 18.41 -18.62 51.13
C GLN A 14 18.04 -18.73 49.65
N ALA A 15 18.03 -17.62 48.87
CA ALA A 15 17.87 -17.68 47.43
C ALA A 15 19.07 -18.29 46.68
N GLY A 16 20.27 -18.05 47.19
CA GLY A 16 21.50 -18.67 46.64
C GLY A 16 21.61 -20.18 46.85
N SER A 17 21.07 -20.70 47.95
CA SER A 17 21.11 -22.14 48.27
C SER A 17 20.12 -22.98 47.46
N ALA A 18 19.01 -22.38 46.97
CA ALA A 18 18.03 -23.08 46.12
C ALA A 18 18.54 -23.28 44.68
N ILE A 19 19.44 -22.44 44.20
CA ILE A 19 20.03 -22.55 42.85
C ILE A 19 21.17 -23.56 42.83
N ALA A 20 21.91 -23.72 43.92
CA ALA A 20 23.00 -24.72 44.01
C ALA A 20 22.48 -26.16 44.13
N GLY A 21 21.27 -26.40 44.62
CA GLY A 21 20.68 -27.73 44.75
C GLY A 21 20.15 -28.31 43.43
N ALA A 22 19.77 -27.49 42.46
CA ALA A 22 19.26 -27.93 41.16
C ALA A 22 20.40 -28.40 40.20
N ALA A 23 21.61 -27.93 40.42
CA ALA A 23 22.76 -28.33 39.59
C ALA A 23 23.30 -29.74 39.93
N ALA A 24 22.93 -30.31 41.10
CA ALA A 24 23.40 -31.63 41.54
C ALA A 24 22.54 -32.79 41.03
N LEU A 25 21.40 -32.55 40.38
CA LEU A 25 20.49 -33.59 39.92
C LEU A 25 20.65 -33.97 38.44
N GLY A 26 21.69 -33.46 37.77
CA GLY A 26 22.00 -33.88 36.38
C GLY A 26 20.85 -33.76 35.36
N VAL A 27 19.82 -32.93 35.64
CA VAL A 27 18.79 -32.61 34.67
C VAL A 27 19.43 -31.71 33.62
N PRO A 28 19.58 -32.15 32.37
CA PRO A 28 20.07 -31.25 31.34
C PRO A 28 19.03 -30.10 31.23
N MET A 29 19.38 -28.95 31.76
CA MET A 29 18.70 -27.73 31.35
C MET A 29 19.03 -27.55 29.87
N HIS A 30 18.19 -28.13 29.01
CA HIS A 30 18.14 -27.70 27.63
C HIS A 30 17.70 -26.24 27.71
N ALA A 31 18.69 -25.36 27.64
CA ALA A 31 18.43 -24.01 27.25
C ALA A 31 17.84 -24.14 25.83
N PHE A 32 16.51 -24.18 25.74
CA PHE A 32 15.82 -23.94 24.48
C PHE A 32 16.27 -22.53 24.10
N ALA A 33 17.29 -22.45 23.25
CA ALA A 33 17.54 -21.24 22.50
C ALA A 33 16.22 -20.96 21.77
N GLN A 34 15.44 -20.06 22.33
CA GLN A 34 14.18 -19.65 21.74
C GLN A 34 14.55 -19.15 20.37
N ALA A 35 14.17 -19.87 19.32
CA ALA A 35 14.47 -19.48 17.96
C ALA A 35 14.09 -18.01 17.82
N LYS A 36 15.02 -17.18 17.40
CA LYS A 36 14.80 -15.74 17.24
C LYS A 36 13.55 -15.57 16.38
N GLY A 37 12.50 -14.94 16.93
CA GLY A 37 11.27 -14.68 16.19
C GLY A 37 11.52 -13.74 15.03
N ILE A 38 10.71 -13.82 13.99
CA ILE A 38 10.73 -12.92 12.84
C ILE A 38 9.92 -11.68 13.16
N LYS A 39 10.50 -10.52 12.91
CA LYS A 39 9.82 -9.23 12.99
C LYS A 39 9.53 -8.70 11.60
N ILE A 40 8.25 -8.48 11.30
CA ILE A 40 7.79 -7.89 10.05
C ILE A 40 7.40 -6.45 10.34
N GLY A 41 8.08 -5.48 9.70
CA GLY A 41 7.66 -4.09 9.66
C GLY A 41 6.55 -3.92 8.62
N PHE A 42 5.53 -3.14 8.93
CA PHE A 42 4.47 -2.78 7.99
C PHE A 42 4.27 -1.27 7.98
N VAL A 43 4.43 -0.63 6.83
CA VAL A 43 4.24 0.82 6.67
C VAL A 43 3.11 1.08 5.69
N SER A 44 2.14 1.90 6.12
CA SER A 44 1.06 2.38 5.26
C SER A 44 0.51 3.72 5.78
N PRO A 45 -0.26 4.48 4.97
CA PRO A 45 -0.88 5.71 5.41
C PRO A 45 -2.12 5.38 6.25
N GLN A 46 -2.04 5.56 7.57
CA GLN A 46 -3.18 5.42 8.48
C GLN A 46 -3.94 6.75 8.63
N THR A 47 -3.22 7.87 8.41
CA THR A 47 -3.74 9.23 8.54
C THR A 47 -3.34 10.09 7.33
N GLY A 48 -4.00 11.24 7.17
CA GLY A 48 -3.76 12.18 6.07
C GLY A 48 -4.53 11.85 4.79
N PRO A 49 -4.26 12.54 3.67
CA PRO A 49 -5.05 12.43 2.43
C PRO A 49 -4.96 11.06 1.73
N LEU A 50 -3.96 10.25 2.02
CA LEU A 50 -3.82 8.89 1.49
C LEU A 50 -4.38 7.82 2.45
N ALA A 51 -4.98 8.20 3.59
CA ALA A 51 -5.52 7.26 4.57
C ALA A 51 -6.51 6.22 3.98
N PRO A 52 -7.32 6.52 2.96
CA PRO A 52 -8.17 5.51 2.33
C PRO A 52 -7.41 4.29 1.80
N PHE A 53 -6.15 4.44 1.40
CA PHE A 53 -5.31 3.32 0.95
C PHE A 53 -4.96 2.34 2.07
N GLY A 54 -4.87 2.82 3.32
CA GLY A 54 -4.60 2.02 4.51
C GLY A 54 -5.85 1.59 5.30
N GLU A 55 -7.05 1.87 4.81
CA GLU A 55 -8.31 1.66 5.54
C GLU A 55 -8.52 0.19 5.98
N ALA A 56 -8.11 -0.76 5.16
CA ALA A 56 -8.27 -2.19 5.45
C ALA A 56 -7.10 -2.81 6.23
N ASP A 57 -5.99 -2.10 6.39
CA ASP A 57 -4.73 -2.70 6.89
C ASP A 57 -4.86 -3.21 8.31
N ASN A 58 -5.53 -2.47 9.20
CA ASN A 58 -5.73 -2.89 10.59
C ASN A 58 -6.51 -4.21 10.67
N PHE A 59 -7.50 -4.41 9.79
CA PHE A 59 -8.25 -5.65 9.72
C PHE A 59 -7.35 -6.79 9.21
N VAL A 60 -6.59 -6.58 8.15
CA VAL A 60 -5.68 -7.58 7.59
C VAL A 60 -4.61 -7.96 8.62
N ILE A 61 -3.99 -6.99 9.27
CA ILE A 61 -2.98 -7.25 10.32
C ILE A 61 -3.57 -8.02 11.49
N ALA A 62 -4.80 -7.70 11.91
CA ALA A 62 -5.48 -8.45 12.97
C ALA A 62 -5.75 -9.91 12.58
N GLN A 63 -6.12 -10.17 11.32
CA GLN A 63 -6.23 -11.53 10.78
C GLN A 63 -4.89 -12.26 10.80
N MET A 64 -3.82 -11.60 10.33
CA MET A 64 -2.48 -12.19 10.29
C MET A 64 -1.92 -12.47 11.68
N ASN A 65 -2.14 -11.57 12.64
CA ASN A 65 -1.76 -11.82 14.04
C ASN A 65 -2.45 -13.05 14.63
N LYS A 66 -3.73 -13.28 14.32
CA LYS A 66 -4.42 -14.51 14.73
C LYS A 66 -3.83 -15.74 14.05
N LEU A 67 -3.57 -15.67 12.76
CA LEU A 67 -3.01 -16.76 11.98
C LEU A 67 -1.60 -17.15 12.46
N PHE A 68 -0.80 -16.17 12.81
CA PHE A 68 0.59 -16.33 13.23
C PHE A 68 0.75 -16.55 14.75
N ALA A 69 -0.32 -16.59 15.53
CA ALA A 69 -0.26 -16.76 16.99
C ALA A 69 0.49 -18.03 17.43
N GLY A 70 0.42 -19.09 16.62
CA GLY A 70 1.16 -20.33 16.83
C GLY A 70 2.51 -20.42 16.11
N GLY A 71 2.99 -19.29 15.57
CA GLY A 71 4.16 -19.26 14.70
C GLY A 71 3.88 -19.79 13.29
N ILE A 72 4.77 -19.45 12.36
CA ILE A 72 4.78 -20.00 10.99
C ILE A 72 5.78 -21.14 10.89
N ASP A 73 5.51 -22.11 10.02
CA ASP A 73 6.43 -23.22 9.77
C ASP A 73 7.48 -22.78 8.75
N ILE A 74 8.75 -22.80 9.17
CA ILE A 74 9.92 -22.53 8.33
C ILE A 74 10.90 -23.68 8.52
N GLY A 75 11.13 -24.44 7.46
CA GLY A 75 12.04 -25.58 7.51
C GLY A 75 11.65 -26.63 8.56
N GLY A 76 10.36 -26.83 8.83
CA GLY A 76 9.84 -27.78 9.84
C GLY A 76 9.90 -27.27 11.29
N LYS A 77 10.26 -25.99 11.50
CA LYS A 77 10.29 -25.36 12.84
C LYS A 77 9.21 -24.28 12.93
N LYS A 78 8.52 -24.22 14.08
CA LYS A 78 7.59 -23.12 14.39
C LYS A 78 8.38 -21.89 14.83
N VAL A 79 8.31 -20.83 14.02
CA VAL A 79 8.98 -19.56 14.26
C VAL A 79 7.93 -18.50 14.62
N ALA A 80 8.11 -17.84 15.76
CA ALA A 80 7.23 -16.75 16.17
C ALA A 80 7.32 -15.57 15.20
N VAL A 81 6.20 -14.93 14.91
CA VAL A 81 6.13 -13.75 14.03
C VAL A 81 5.50 -12.59 14.79
N THR A 82 6.13 -11.42 14.70
CA THR A 82 5.60 -10.17 15.24
C THR A 82 5.46 -9.16 14.10
N ILE A 83 4.28 -8.56 13.96
CA ILE A 83 4.04 -7.49 12.98
C ILE A 83 4.09 -6.15 13.72
N ILE A 84 4.92 -5.22 13.25
CA ILE A 84 5.08 -3.89 13.81
C ILE A 84 4.63 -2.87 12.76
N GLN A 85 3.45 -2.28 12.96
CA GLN A 85 2.86 -1.31 12.05
C GLN A 85 3.28 0.11 12.40
N LYS A 86 3.54 0.93 11.38
CA LYS A 86 3.82 2.36 11.49
C LYS A 86 3.03 3.17 10.46
N ASP A 87 2.58 4.34 10.87
CA ASP A 87 1.85 5.29 10.04
C ASP A 87 2.80 6.22 9.30
N SER A 88 2.74 6.24 7.97
CA SER A 88 3.46 7.19 7.12
C SER A 88 2.87 8.61 7.15
N GLN A 89 1.67 8.78 7.73
CA GLN A 89 0.93 10.04 7.78
C GLN A 89 0.77 10.71 6.40
N SER A 90 0.69 9.91 5.35
CA SER A 90 0.63 10.37 3.96
C SER A 90 1.81 11.29 3.54
N SER A 91 2.94 11.21 4.25
CA SER A 91 4.12 12.05 4.05
C SER A 91 5.32 11.22 3.62
N PRO A 92 5.99 11.58 2.50
CA PRO A 92 7.21 10.90 2.06
C PRO A 92 8.32 10.91 3.11
N ASN A 93 8.53 12.07 3.78
CA ASN A 93 9.55 12.20 4.82
C ASN A 93 9.24 11.28 6.00
N ARG A 94 7.97 11.29 6.46
CA ARG A 94 7.55 10.43 7.56
C ARG A 94 7.65 8.94 7.22
N ALA A 95 7.34 8.57 5.98
CA ALA A 95 7.49 7.20 5.50
C ALA A 95 8.95 6.72 5.62
N GLY A 96 9.92 7.53 5.19
CA GLY A 96 11.34 7.25 5.35
C GLY A 96 11.80 7.20 6.82
N GLU A 97 11.32 8.13 7.66
CA GLU A 97 11.62 8.12 9.10
C GLU A 97 11.15 6.85 9.79
N VAL A 98 9.88 6.47 9.61
CA VAL A 98 9.33 5.27 10.26
C VAL A 98 9.93 3.98 9.71
N ALA A 99 10.34 3.95 8.44
CA ALA A 99 11.10 2.84 7.88
C ALA A 99 12.45 2.68 8.57
N ASN A 100 13.20 3.78 8.74
CA ASN A 100 14.47 3.76 9.47
C ASN A 100 14.28 3.38 10.94
N ASP A 101 13.21 3.82 11.60
CA ASP A 101 12.89 3.39 12.98
C ASP A 101 12.66 1.87 13.05
N LEU A 102 11.90 1.30 12.12
CA LEU A 102 11.65 -0.14 12.04
C LEU A 102 12.95 -0.91 11.80
N ILE A 103 13.81 -0.41 10.92
CA ILE A 103 15.09 -1.06 10.57
C ILE A 103 16.09 -0.93 11.72
N LEU A 104 16.34 0.28 12.21
CA LEU A 104 17.46 0.56 13.09
C LEU A 104 17.15 0.34 14.58
N LYS A 105 15.90 0.62 15.01
CA LYS A 105 15.49 0.49 16.41
C LYS A 105 14.77 -0.83 16.68
N GLU A 106 13.76 -1.17 15.88
CA GLU A 106 12.96 -2.38 16.06
C GLU A 106 13.68 -3.63 15.53
N LYS A 107 14.64 -3.46 14.61
CA LYS A 107 15.40 -4.55 13.98
C LYS A 107 14.48 -5.54 13.26
N VAL A 108 13.66 -5.04 12.36
CA VAL A 108 12.79 -5.89 11.54
C VAL A 108 13.62 -6.75 10.57
N ASP A 109 13.16 -7.97 10.34
CA ASP A 109 13.80 -8.92 9.43
C ASP A 109 13.24 -8.83 8.01
N LEU A 110 12.01 -8.30 7.85
CA LEU A 110 11.31 -8.09 6.60
C LEU A 110 10.46 -6.83 6.69
N MET A 111 10.44 -6.03 5.63
CA MET A 111 9.57 -4.87 5.51
C MET A 111 8.45 -5.13 4.51
N LEU A 112 7.23 -4.76 4.86
CA LEU A 112 6.08 -4.70 3.97
C LEU A 112 5.59 -3.27 3.87
N VAL A 113 5.21 -2.82 2.67
CA VAL A 113 4.65 -1.50 2.46
C VAL A 113 3.53 -1.52 1.44
N SER A 114 2.42 -0.89 1.79
CA SER A 114 1.21 -0.81 0.97
C SER A 114 0.75 0.64 0.86
N SER A 115 1.09 1.31 -0.23
CA SER A 115 0.72 2.71 -0.48
C SER A 115 1.03 3.13 -1.92
N THR A 116 0.68 4.39 -2.22
CA THR A 116 1.06 5.08 -3.45
C THR A 116 2.59 5.31 -3.52
N PRO A 117 3.16 5.64 -4.69
CA PRO A 117 4.62 5.82 -4.84
C PRO A 117 5.22 6.81 -3.85
N GLU A 118 4.49 7.86 -3.47
CA GLU A 118 4.97 8.94 -2.60
C GLU A 118 5.43 8.45 -1.23
N THR A 119 4.78 7.43 -0.70
CA THR A 119 5.13 6.86 0.61
C THR A 119 5.72 5.46 0.53
N THR A 120 5.56 4.76 -0.60
CA THR A 120 6.18 3.45 -0.84
C THR A 120 7.66 3.58 -1.19
N ASN A 121 8.02 4.52 -2.08
CA ASN A 121 9.39 4.67 -2.56
C ASN A 121 10.37 5.00 -1.43
N PRO A 122 10.11 5.97 -0.52
CA PRO A 122 11.02 6.24 0.58
C PRO A 122 11.25 5.05 1.53
N VAL A 123 10.22 4.21 1.75
CA VAL A 123 10.38 2.97 2.54
C VAL A 123 11.25 1.97 1.80
N SER A 124 11.00 1.76 0.51
CA SER A 124 11.78 0.85 -0.33
C SER A 124 13.24 1.30 -0.42
N ASP A 125 13.50 2.61 -0.56
CA ASP A 125 14.86 3.16 -0.62
C ASP A 125 15.61 2.97 0.71
N ALA A 126 14.94 3.20 1.85
CA ALA A 126 15.51 2.93 3.17
C ALA A 126 15.87 1.44 3.33
N CYS A 127 15.03 0.54 2.82
CA CYS A 127 15.29 -0.90 2.86
C CYS A 127 16.44 -1.31 1.95
N GLU A 128 16.49 -0.79 0.72
CA GLU A 128 17.58 -1.08 -0.24
C GLU A 128 18.93 -0.64 0.33
N LEU A 129 18.97 0.58 0.93
CA LEU A 129 20.19 1.13 1.52
C LEU A 129 20.69 0.33 2.74
N ASN A 130 19.77 -0.23 3.53
CA ASN A 130 20.10 -0.96 4.75
C ASN A 130 20.10 -2.49 4.56
N GLU A 131 19.99 -2.97 3.33
CA GLU A 131 20.01 -4.40 2.98
C GLU A 131 18.91 -5.20 3.71
N ILE A 132 17.72 -4.60 3.87
CA ILE A 132 16.56 -5.24 4.47
C ILE A 132 15.60 -5.69 3.35
N PRO A 133 15.23 -6.97 3.28
CA PRO A 133 14.21 -7.43 2.34
C PRO A 133 12.91 -6.61 2.48
N CYS A 134 12.41 -6.08 1.37
CA CYS A 134 11.19 -5.31 1.35
C CYS A 134 10.28 -5.78 0.21
N ILE A 135 9.01 -5.99 0.52
CA ILE A 135 7.99 -6.28 -0.47
C ILE A 135 6.94 -5.17 -0.42
N SER A 136 6.63 -4.60 -1.57
CA SER A 136 5.70 -3.46 -1.68
C SER A 136 4.56 -3.73 -2.66
N THR A 137 3.46 -2.97 -2.53
CA THR A 137 2.29 -3.05 -3.39
C THR A 137 1.53 -1.72 -3.45
N VAL A 138 0.47 -1.65 -4.26
CA VAL A 138 -0.48 -0.53 -4.37
C VAL A 138 0.07 0.70 -5.11
N ALA A 139 1.23 0.61 -5.71
CA ALA A 139 1.75 1.59 -6.66
C ALA A 139 1.91 0.92 -8.04
N PRO A 140 1.61 1.55 -9.18
CA PRO A 140 2.03 1.01 -10.46
C PRO A 140 3.54 0.78 -10.50
N TRP A 141 3.98 -0.32 -11.14
CA TRP A 141 5.39 -0.68 -11.06
C TRP A 141 6.34 0.36 -11.69
N GLN A 142 5.89 1.14 -12.68
CA GLN A 142 6.72 2.16 -13.33
C GLN A 142 7.08 3.31 -12.38
N PRO A 143 6.14 4.00 -11.71
CA PRO A 143 6.51 5.04 -10.74
C PRO A 143 7.26 4.48 -9.53
N TRP A 144 7.05 3.21 -9.15
CA TRP A 144 7.88 2.58 -8.13
C TRP A 144 9.30 2.35 -8.62
N PHE A 145 9.48 1.78 -9.81
CA PHE A 145 10.79 1.40 -10.34
C PHE A 145 11.59 2.60 -10.84
N PHE A 146 11.00 3.34 -11.80
CA PHE A 146 11.69 4.48 -12.41
C PHE A 146 11.72 5.71 -11.52
N GLY A 147 10.72 5.91 -10.67
CA GLY A 147 10.72 6.97 -9.65
C GLY A 147 11.83 6.83 -8.60
N ARG A 148 12.38 5.62 -8.46
CA ARG A 148 13.56 5.30 -7.64
C ARG A 148 14.86 5.19 -8.47
N ASN A 149 14.87 5.69 -9.69
CA ASN A 149 15.99 5.58 -10.62
C ASN A 149 16.42 4.13 -10.92
N GLY A 150 15.46 3.20 -10.95
CA GLY A 150 15.72 1.79 -11.26
C GLY A 150 16.34 1.59 -12.65
N ASP A 151 17.39 0.80 -12.72
CA ASP A 151 18.06 0.40 -13.95
C ASP A 151 17.53 -0.97 -14.39
N PRO A 152 16.82 -1.09 -15.53
CA PRO A 152 16.27 -2.38 -15.96
C PRO A 152 17.30 -3.51 -16.15
N ALA A 153 18.57 -3.15 -16.35
CA ALA A 153 19.64 -4.15 -16.49
C ALA A 153 20.12 -4.70 -15.12
N LYS A 154 19.89 -3.97 -14.03
CA LYS A 154 20.38 -4.33 -12.68
C LYS A 154 19.28 -4.69 -11.71
N GLY A 155 18.12 -4.01 -11.81
CA GLY A 155 17.05 -4.11 -10.81
C GLY A 155 17.44 -3.53 -9.45
N PHE A 156 16.76 -4.02 -8.42
CA PHE A 156 17.07 -3.79 -7.01
C PHE A 156 17.47 -5.11 -6.36
N ASN A 157 18.31 -5.08 -5.32
CA ASN A 157 18.81 -6.29 -4.66
C ASN A 157 17.91 -6.73 -3.50
N TRP A 158 17.35 -5.76 -2.77
CA TRP A 158 16.64 -6.01 -1.52
C TRP A 158 15.16 -5.67 -1.56
N THR A 159 14.70 -4.97 -2.62
CA THR A 159 13.32 -4.49 -2.71
C THR A 159 12.60 -5.06 -3.91
N TYR A 160 11.38 -5.55 -3.67
CA TYR A 160 10.51 -6.22 -4.64
C TYR A 160 9.14 -5.56 -4.63
N HIS A 161 8.44 -5.66 -5.76
CA HIS A 161 7.14 -5.03 -5.93
C HIS A 161 6.16 -5.95 -6.63
N ILE A 162 4.92 -5.96 -6.15
CA ILE A 162 3.83 -6.76 -6.73
C ILE A 162 2.62 -5.86 -6.96
N PHE A 163 2.46 -5.39 -8.18
CA PHE A 163 1.29 -4.63 -8.61
C PHE A 163 1.24 -4.57 -10.14
N TRP A 164 0.10 -4.14 -10.68
CA TRP A 164 -0.06 -3.93 -12.11
C TRP A 164 0.76 -2.71 -12.60
N GLY A 165 0.88 -2.58 -13.92
CA GLY A 165 1.57 -1.48 -14.55
C GLY A 165 0.67 -0.50 -15.30
N LEU A 166 1.26 0.61 -15.74
CA LEU A 166 0.54 1.61 -16.55
C LEU A 166 0.00 1.02 -17.85
N GLU A 167 0.68 0.02 -18.43
CA GLU A 167 0.21 -0.70 -19.62
C GLU A 167 -1.16 -1.32 -19.42
N ASP A 168 -1.43 -1.87 -18.23
CA ASP A 168 -2.70 -2.52 -17.92
C ASP A 168 -3.83 -1.50 -17.78
N VAL A 169 -3.60 -0.41 -17.02
CA VAL A 169 -4.62 0.61 -16.81
C VAL A 169 -4.93 1.39 -18.07
N ILE A 170 -3.90 1.72 -18.87
CA ILE A 170 -4.05 2.41 -20.16
C ILE A 170 -4.89 1.55 -21.11
N ALA A 171 -4.58 0.25 -21.22
CA ALA A 171 -5.31 -0.66 -22.08
C ALA A 171 -6.80 -0.76 -21.66
N ASN A 172 -7.07 -0.87 -20.36
CA ASN A 172 -8.43 -0.91 -19.83
C ASN A 172 -9.22 0.39 -20.08
N PHE A 173 -8.59 1.55 -19.83
CA PHE A 173 -9.24 2.84 -20.06
C PHE A 173 -9.54 3.05 -21.55
N LEU A 174 -8.60 2.76 -22.44
CA LEU A 174 -8.81 2.82 -23.88
C LEU A 174 -9.94 1.90 -24.35
N ALA A 175 -10.02 0.67 -23.83
CA ALA A 175 -11.11 -0.25 -24.16
C ALA A 175 -12.48 0.33 -23.78
N GLY A 176 -12.58 0.91 -22.56
CA GLY A 176 -13.78 1.60 -22.10
C GLY A 176 -14.13 2.81 -22.98
N TRP A 177 -13.17 3.68 -23.29
CA TRP A 177 -13.43 4.89 -24.09
C TRP A 177 -13.82 4.58 -25.54
N LYS A 178 -13.30 3.52 -26.13
CA LYS A 178 -13.69 3.07 -27.48
C LYS A 178 -15.15 2.63 -27.58
N SER A 179 -15.77 2.26 -26.46
CA SER A 179 -17.19 1.88 -26.42
C SER A 179 -18.15 3.07 -26.45
N VAL A 180 -17.65 4.29 -26.25
CA VAL A 180 -18.44 5.52 -26.20
C VAL A 180 -18.11 6.40 -27.41
N PRO A 181 -19.12 6.87 -28.20
CA PRO A 181 -18.88 7.80 -29.30
C PRO A 181 -18.36 9.16 -28.80
N THR A 182 -17.10 9.46 -29.07
CA THR A 182 -16.43 10.71 -28.67
C THR A 182 -15.61 11.29 -29.82
N ASN A 183 -15.16 12.53 -29.66
CA ASN A 183 -14.19 13.16 -30.57
C ASN A 183 -12.75 12.71 -30.35
N LYS A 184 -12.52 11.76 -29.43
CA LYS A 184 -11.21 11.21 -29.06
C LYS A 184 -10.22 12.24 -28.49
N LYS A 185 -10.70 13.38 -28.01
CA LYS A 185 -9.90 14.37 -27.30
C LYS A 185 -9.96 14.10 -25.80
N VAL A 186 -8.80 13.90 -25.19
CA VAL A 186 -8.63 13.52 -23.78
C VAL A 186 -7.96 14.67 -23.03
N GLY A 187 -8.54 15.09 -21.92
CA GLY A 187 -7.92 16.01 -20.96
C GLY A 187 -7.29 15.23 -19.80
N GLY A 188 -6.02 15.49 -19.53
CA GLY A 188 -5.26 14.84 -18.47
C GLY A 188 -5.24 15.66 -17.19
N LEU A 189 -5.52 15.01 -16.05
CA LEU A 189 -5.36 15.55 -14.71
C LEU A 189 -4.22 14.78 -14.00
N PHE A 190 -3.01 15.27 -14.13
CA PHE A 190 -1.80 14.62 -13.61
C PHE A 190 -1.16 15.49 -12.53
N PRO A 191 -1.18 15.06 -11.26
CA PRO A 191 -0.53 15.80 -10.18
C PRO A 191 1.00 15.80 -10.32
N ASN A 192 1.66 16.70 -9.61
CA ASN A 192 3.10 16.74 -9.50
C ASN A 192 3.59 15.76 -8.42
N ASP A 193 3.36 14.50 -8.66
CA ASP A 193 3.77 13.38 -7.82
C ASP A 193 4.27 12.21 -8.67
N GLY A 194 4.65 11.11 -8.05
CA GLY A 194 5.18 9.93 -8.74
C GLY A 194 4.20 9.34 -9.75
N ASP A 195 2.92 9.24 -9.37
CA ASP A 195 1.86 8.73 -10.25
C ASP A 195 1.60 9.70 -11.42
N GLY A 196 1.32 10.96 -11.13
CA GLY A 196 0.99 11.94 -12.17
C GLY A 196 2.12 12.15 -13.17
N ASN A 197 3.35 12.14 -12.70
CA ASN A 197 4.53 12.24 -13.58
C ASN A 197 4.67 11.00 -14.47
N ALA A 198 4.42 9.80 -13.93
CA ALA A 198 4.48 8.56 -14.71
C ALA A 198 3.32 8.45 -15.72
N TRP A 199 2.09 8.83 -15.33
CA TRP A 199 0.92 8.79 -16.21
C TRP A 199 1.03 9.76 -17.38
N GLY A 200 1.59 10.95 -17.15
CA GLY A 200 1.83 11.96 -18.18
C GLY A 200 3.17 11.82 -18.91
N ASP A 201 3.98 10.81 -18.58
CA ASP A 201 5.25 10.56 -19.25
C ASP A 201 5.04 10.21 -20.74
N LYS A 202 5.78 10.90 -21.64
CA LYS A 202 5.60 10.77 -23.09
C LYS A 202 5.98 9.39 -23.63
N ASP A 203 6.89 8.70 -22.95
CA ASP A 203 7.47 7.44 -23.43
C ASP A 203 6.80 6.22 -22.78
N ARG A 204 6.35 6.32 -21.54
CA ARG A 204 5.84 5.21 -20.73
C ARG A 204 4.41 5.40 -20.22
N GLY A 205 3.88 6.62 -20.32
CA GLY A 205 2.54 6.98 -19.86
C GLY A 205 1.49 6.97 -20.97
N PHE A 206 0.43 7.74 -20.75
CA PHE A 206 -0.72 7.83 -21.66
C PHE A 206 -0.42 8.38 -23.06
N PRO A 207 0.49 9.39 -23.27
CA PRO A 207 0.59 10.06 -24.56
C PRO A 207 0.87 9.11 -25.73
N GLY A 208 1.83 8.20 -25.60
CA GLY A 208 2.22 7.27 -26.66
C GLY A 208 1.11 6.30 -27.08
N PRO A 209 0.55 5.52 -26.16
CA PRO A 209 -0.59 4.61 -26.43
C PRO A 209 -1.83 5.33 -26.97
N LEU A 210 -2.18 6.49 -26.44
CA LEU A 210 -3.32 7.28 -26.92
C LEU A 210 -3.14 7.69 -28.39
N ALA A 211 -1.97 8.21 -28.76
CA ALA A 211 -1.68 8.60 -30.13
C ALA A 211 -1.77 7.42 -31.10
N LYS A 212 -1.31 6.23 -30.73
CA LYS A 212 -1.41 5.00 -31.54
C LYS A 212 -2.85 4.60 -31.85
N GLU A 213 -3.79 4.91 -30.94
CA GLU A 213 -5.21 4.60 -31.07
C GLU A 213 -6.05 5.78 -31.62
N GLY A 214 -5.36 6.83 -32.06
CA GLY A 214 -5.98 8.02 -32.68
C GLY A 214 -6.68 8.94 -31.68
N PHE A 215 -6.33 8.87 -30.40
CA PHE A 215 -6.71 9.85 -29.40
C PHE A 215 -5.65 10.96 -29.30
N THR A 216 -6.08 12.15 -28.91
CA THR A 216 -5.17 13.27 -28.61
C THR A 216 -5.26 13.62 -27.14
N LEU A 217 -4.14 13.78 -26.47
CA LEU A 217 -4.08 14.17 -25.07
C LEU A 217 -3.72 15.65 -24.93
N LEU A 218 -4.57 16.41 -24.24
CA LEU A 218 -4.25 17.72 -23.71
C LEU A 218 -3.82 17.56 -22.26
N ASP A 219 -2.54 17.79 -21.99
CA ASP A 219 -1.97 17.88 -20.65
C ASP A 219 -1.72 19.37 -20.33
N PRO A 220 -2.55 19.99 -19.48
CA PRO A 220 -2.39 21.41 -19.14
C PRO A 220 -1.27 21.67 -18.11
N GLY A 221 -0.48 20.67 -17.79
CA GLY A 221 0.60 20.74 -16.81
C GLY A 221 0.23 20.16 -15.45
N ARG A 222 1.24 20.04 -14.61
CA ARG A 222 1.15 19.43 -13.29
C ARG A 222 0.56 20.41 -12.27
N PHE A 223 -0.20 19.87 -11.32
CA PHE A 223 -0.70 20.59 -10.15
C PHE A 223 -0.25 19.86 -8.86
N GLN A 224 -0.28 20.55 -7.74
CA GLN A 224 0.03 19.94 -6.45
C GLN A 224 -1.19 19.20 -5.90
N ASN A 225 -0.98 18.06 -5.24
CA ASN A 225 -2.04 17.36 -4.50
C ASN A 225 -2.67 18.31 -3.46
N MET A 226 -3.94 18.10 -3.15
CA MET A 226 -4.79 18.98 -2.34
C MET A 226 -5.02 20.35 -3.01
N ASN A 227 -5.13 20.36 -4.34
CA ASN A 227 -5.40 21.57 -5.11
C ASN A 227 -6.84 22.06 -4.87
N ASN A 228 -6.99 23.34 -4.60
CA ASN A 228 -8.28 23.96 -4.37
C ASN A 228 -8.82 24.71 -5.60
N ASP A 229 -8.08 24.79 -6.70
CA ASP A 229 -8.46 25.48 -7.92
C ASP A 229 -8.02 24.73 -9.20
N PHE A 230 -9.00 24.24 -9.95
CA PHE A 230 -8.84 23.60 -11.26
C PHE A 230 -9.34 24.45 -12.41
N SER A 231 -9.60 25.75 -12.20
CA SER A 231 -10.17 26.63 -13.21
C SER A 231 -9.36 26.71 -14.49
N ALA A 232 -8.03 26.69 -14.38
CA ALA A 232 -7.14 26.72 -15.54
C ALA A 232 -7.28 25.44 -16.40
N GLN A 233 -7.29 24.26 -15.77
CA GLN A 233 -7.48 22.99 -16.44
C GLN A 233 -8.86 22.91 -17.11
N ILE A 234 -9.92 23.31 -16.41
CA ILE A 234 -11.29 23.31 -16.93
C ILE A 234 -11.40 24.27 -18.12
N ALA A 235 -10.83 25.47 -18.03
CA ALA A 235 -10.82 26.43 -19.13
C ALA A 235 -10.11 25.88 -20.37
N ALA A 236 -8.96 25.24 -20.20
CA ALA A 236 -8.23 24.58 -21.28
C ALA A 236 -9.04 23.45 -21.90
N PHE A 237 -9.69 22.61 -21.10
CA PHE A 237 -10.52 21.51 -21.59
C PHE A 237 -11.74 22.01 -22.37
N LYS A 238 -12.41 23.07 -21.91
CA LYS A 238 -13.52 23.69 -22.63
C LYS A 238 -13.08 24.29 -23.95
N LYS A 239 -11.98 25.03 -23.96
CA LYS A 239 -11.42 25.64 -25.17
C LYS A 239 -11.12 24.61 -26.26
N ASP A 240 -10.60 23.43 -25.86
CA ASP A 240 -10.19 22.37 -26.78
C ASP A 240 -11.29 21.36 -27.09
N ASN A 241 -12.50 21.58 -26.57
CA ASN A 241 -13.64 20.67 -26.70
C ASN A 241 -13.33 19.25 -26.23
N ILE A 242 -12.73 19.12 -25.05
CA ILE A 242 -12.42 17.81 -24.45
C ILE A 242 -13.72 17.08 -24.13
N GLU A 243 -13.85 15.84 -24.61
CA GLU A 243 -15.00 14.97 -24.33
C GLU A 243 -14.65 13.83 -23.37
N ILE A 244 -13.37 13.54 -23.17
CA ILE A 244 -12.89 12.52 -22.23
C ILE A 244 -11.96 13.20 -21.22
N VAL A 245 -12.20 13.00 -19.93
CA VAL A 245 -11.28 13.41 -18.87
C VAL A 245 -10.71 12.17 -18.21
N THR A 246 -9.39 12.15 -18.07
CA THR A 246 -8.68 11.10 -17.33
C THR A 246 -7.69 11.72 -16.35
N GLY A 247 -7.20 10.94 -15.41
CA GLY A 247 -6.20 11.37 -14.46
C GLY A 247 -5.95 10.35 -13.36
N VAL A 248 -4.97 10.65 -12.53
CA VAL A 248 -4.62 9.86 -11.34
C VAL A 248 -4.59 10.80 -10.14
N VAL A 249 -5.76 11.05 -9.58
CA VAL A 249 -5.96 12.09 -8.56
C VAL A 249 -6.44 11.48 -7.24
N ILE A 250 -6.04 12.09 -6.12
CA ILE A 250 -6.57 11.70 -4.81
C ILE A 250 -8.05 12.09 -4.66
N PRO A 251 -8.84 11.43 -3.78
CA PRO A 251 -10.25 11.69 -3.63
C PRO A 251 -10.64 13.17 -3.40
N PRO A 252 -9.93 13.97 -2.57
CA PRO A 252 -10.24 15.40 -2.41
C PRO A 252 -10.11 16.21 -3.70
N ASP A 253 -9.06 15.95 -4.49
CA ASP A 253 -8.83 16.67 -5.76
C ASP A 253 -9.88 16.32 -6.80
N ALA A 254 -10.28 15.03 -6.89
CA ALA A 254 -11.39 14.62 -7.75
C ALA A 254 -12.68 15.38 -7.41
N LYS A 255 -13.03 15.46 -6.13
CA LYS A 255 -14.21 16.19 -5.66
C LYS A 255 -14.14 17.67 -6.02
N THR A 256 -12.99 18.31 -5.79
CA THR A 256 -12.77 19.72 -6.13
C THR A 256 -12.92 19.96 -7.63
N PHE A 257 -12.23 19.16 -8.46
CA PHE A 257 -12.33 19.25 -9.92
C PHE A 257 -13.77 19.08 -10.42
N LEU A 258 -14.47 18.04 -10.01
CA LEU A 258 -15.83 17.73 -10.44
C LEU A 258 -16.83 18.83 -10.01
N THR A 259 -16.66 19.36 -8.79
CA THR A 259 -17.48 20.49 -8.31
C THR A 259 -17.30 21.73 -9.19
N GLN A 260 -16.05 22.10 -9.46
CA GLN A 260 -15.72 23.27 -10.28
C GLN A 260 -16.11 23.06 -11.75
N ALA A 261 -15.95 21.85 -12.28
CA ALA A 261 -16.39 21.50 -13.63
C ALA A 261 -17.91 21.70 -13.78
N LYS A 262 -18.71 21.22 -12.81
CA LYS A 262 -20.16 21.44 -12.77
C LYS A 262 -20.52 22.92 -12.69
N GLN A 263 -19.86 23.68 -11.80
CA GLN A 263 -20.05 25.11 -11.64
C GLN A 263 -19.75 25.91 -12.93
N GLN A 264 -18.71 25.52 -13.66
CA GLN A 264 -18.29 26.17 -14.91
C GLN A 264 -19.00 25.60 -16.14
N GLY A 265 -19.97 24.70 -15.98
CA GLY A 265 -20.74 24.11 -17.08
C GLY A 265 -19.89 23.22 -18.00
N PHE A 266 -18.79 22.69 -17.54
CA PHE A 266 -18.00 21.71 -18.28
C PHE A 266 -18.58 20.30 -18.06
N LYS A 267 -19.00 19.65 -19.16
CA LYS A 267 -19.68 18.35 -19.15
C LYS A 267 -19.02 17.40 -20.16
N PRO A 268 -17.90 16.75 -19.81
CA PRO A 268 -17.32 15.73 -20.67
C PRO A 268 -18.25 14.53 -20.79
N LYS A 269 -18.14 13.76 -21.87
CA LYS A 269 -18.94 12.54 -22.10
C LYS A 269 -18.45 11.37 -21.27
N VAL A 270 -17.14 11.33 -21.00
CA VAL A 270 -16.47 10.27 -20.23
C VAL A 270 -15.55 10.91 -19.19
N VAL A 271 -15.64 10.43 -17.97
CA VAL A 271 -14.69 10.76 -16.90
C VAL A 271 -14.20 9.47 -16.27
N THR A 272 -12.91 9.20 -16.45
CA THR A 272 -12.26 8.01 -15.91
C THR A 272 -11.07 8.46 -15.05
N LEU A 273 -11.23 8.38 -13.74
CA LEU A 273 -10.22 8.85 -12.78
C LEU A 273 -9.68 7.66 -11.99
N GLY A 274 -8.39 7.39 -12.16
CA GLY A 274 -7.65 6.46 -11.33
C GLY A 274 -7.44 7.00 -9.92
N LYS A 275 -7.20 6.09 -8.97
CA LYS A 275 -6.88 6.40 -7.58
C LYS A 275 -8.04 6.97 -6.75
N ALA A 276 -8.81 7.90 -7.28
CA ALA A 276 -9.85 8.63 -6.54
C ALA A 276 -11.09 7.81 -6.20
N LEU A 277 -11.48 6.88 -7.08
CA LEU A 277 -12.80 6.24 -7.03
C LEU A 277 -12.75 4.80 -6.51
N LEU A 278 -11.67 4.43 -5.83
CA LEU A 278 -11.41 3.07 -5.34
C LEU A 278 -12.07 2.79 -3.98
N PHE A 279 -12.59 3.84 -3.32
CA PHE A 279 -13.02 3.80 -1.93
C PHE A 279 -14.50 4.15 -1.82
N PRO A 280 -15.33 3.30 -1.17
CA PRO A 280 -16.75 3.58 -0.98
C PRO A 280 -17.03 4.95 -0.36
N GLY A 281 -16.29 5.33 0.69
CA GLY A 281 -16.46 6.64 1.33
C GLY A 281 -16.12 7.83 0.42
N ALA A 282 -15.23 7.66 -0.56
CA ALA A 282 -14.95 8.69 -1.55
C ALA A 282 -16.13 8.87 -2.53
N ILE A 283 -16.75 7.77 -2.97
CA ILE A 283 -17.93 7.80 -3.84
C ILE A 283 -19.12 8.42 -3.11
N GLU A 284 -19.37 8.02 -1.86
CA GLU A 284 -20.43 8.61 -1.02
C GLU A 284 -20.24 10.14 -0.86
N ALA A 285 -18.99 10.57 -0.67
CA ALA A 285 -18.67 12.00 -0.53
C ALA A 285 -18.88 12.81 -1.81
N LEU A 286 -18.92 12.18 -2.98
CA LEU A 286 -19.23 12.84 -4.26
C LEU A 286 -20.75 13.06 -4.44
N GLY A 287 -21.60 12.19 -3.85
CA GLY A 287 -23.04 12.23 -4.09
C GLY A 287 -23.35 12.23 -5.59
N ASP A 288 -24.22 13.11 -6.05
CA ASP A 288 -24.62 13.22 -7.47
C ASP A 288 -23.46 13.54 -8.43
N LEU A 289 -22.31 14.01 -7.94
CA LEU A 289 -21.13 14.22 -8.77
C LEU A 289 -20.46 12.89 -9.15
N GLY A 290 -20.75 11.82 -8.45
CA GLY A 290 -20.23 10.48 -8.70
C GLY A 290 -20.95 9.72 -9.80
N ASP A 291 -22.09 10.23 -10.30
CA ASP A 291 -22.85 9.55 -11.34
C ASP A 291 -22.12 9.58 -12.69
N GLY A 292 -22.07 8.43 -13.37
CA GLY A 292 -21.43 8.28 -14.68
C GLY A 292 -19.90 8.30 -14.67
N LEU A 293 -19.26 8.31 -13.51
CA LEU A 293 -17.80 8.19 -13.41
C LEU A 293 -17.34 6.73 -13.58
N SER A 294 -16.10 6.57 -13.99
CA SER A 294 -15.45 5.25 -14.10
C SER A 294 -14.03 5.27 -13.52
N SER A 295 -13.52 4.12 -13.12
CA SER A 295 -12.18 3.92 -12.56
C SER A 295 -11.68 2.52 -12.88
N GLU A 296 -10.43 2.25 -12.55
CA GLU A 296 -9.87 0.91 -12.55
C GLU A 296 -10.44 0.05 -11.40
N VAL A 297 -10.41 -1.26 -11.59
CA VAL A 297 -10.74 -2.24 -10.55
C VAL A 297 -9.53 -3.12 -10.29
N TRP A 298 -8.95 -2.99 -9.12
CA TRP A 298 -7.78 -3.76 -8.70
C TRP A 298 -8.16 -5.11 -8.12
N TRP A 299 -9.18 -5.11 -7.30
CA TRP A 299 -9.69 -6.27 -6.61
C TRP A 299 -11.19 -6.10 -6.32
N SER A 300 -11.90 -7.21 -6.35
CA SER A 300 -13.31 -7.26 -5.96
C SER A 300 -13.69 -8.63 -5.43
N PRO A 301 -14.81 -8.76 -4.70
CA PRO A 301 -15.32 -10.05 -4.22
C PRO A 301 -15.64 -11.06 -5.33
N SER A 302 -15.82 -10.60 -6.57
CA SER A 302 -16.12 -11.46 -7.73
C SER A 302 -14.87 -12.07 -8.37
N HIS A 303 -13.67 -11.66 -7.98
CA HIS A 303 -12.44 -12.26 -8.49
C HIS A 303 -12.29 -13.72 -8.03
N PRO A 304 -11.78 -14.61 -8.89
CA PRO A 304 -11.68 -16.05 -8.60
C PRO A 304 -10.47 -16.41 -7.74
N PHE A 305 -10.06 -15.50 -6.83
CA PHE A 305 -8.90 -15.70 -5.98
C PHE A 305 -9.26 -16.41 -4.67
N THR A 306 -8.35 -17.26 -4.23
CA THR A 306 -8.42 -17.94 -2.94
C THR A 306 -7.10 -17.72 -2.20
N SER A 307 -7.18 -17.27 -0.96
CA SER A 307 -6.00 -17.04 -0.12
C SER A 307 -5.22 -18.33 0.13
N SER A 308 -3.92 -18.29 -0.07
CA SER A 308 -3.00 -19.38 0.28
C SER A 308 -2.85 -19.55 1.79
N LEU A 309 -3.10 -18.49 2.57
CA LEU A 309 -2.94 -18.48 4.03
C LEU A 309 -4.24 -18.84 4.77
N THR A 310 -5.34 -18.15 4.45
CA THR A 310 -6.62 -18.31 5.16
C THR A 310 -7.59 -19.25 4.48
N ARG A 311 -7.35 -19.63 3.23
CA ARG A 311 -8.24 -20.40 2.36
C ARG A 311 -9.57 -19.68 2.04
N GLN A 312 -9.71 -18.43 2.39
CA GLN A 312 -10.87 -17.62 2.04
C GLN A 312 -10.85 -17.27 0.56
N SER A 313 -12.02 -17.32 -0.09
CA SER A 313 -12.22 -16.70 -1.40
C SER A 313 -12.20 -15.16 -1.27
N ALA A 314 -12.07 -14.44 -2.39
CA ALA A 314 -12.19 -12.99 -2.42
C ALA A 314 -13.52 -12.52 -1.80
N LYS A 315 -14.64 -13.21 -2.10
CA LYS A 315 -15.93 -12.93 -1.50
C LYS A 315 -15.93 -13.10 0.02
N GLN A 316 -15.37 -14.18 0.54
CA GLN A 316 -15.30 -14.44 1.98
C GLN A 316 -14.40 -13.43 2.71
N LEU A 317 -13.34 -12.95 2.07
CA LEU A 317 -12.50 -11.88 2.62
C LEU A 317 -13.29 -10.58 2.76
N ALA A 318 -14.03 -10.17 1.72
CA ALA A 318 -14.90 -9.01 1.76
C ALA A 318 -15.97 -9.12 2.85
N GLU A 319 -16.71 -10.23 2.90
CA GLU A 319 -17.74 -10.48 3.92
C GLU A 319 -17.18 -10.46 5.34
N SER A 320 -15.97 -10.98 5.54
CA SER A 320 -15.29 -10.95 6.84
C SER A 320 -14.93 -9.52 7.26
N TYR A 321 -14.45 -8.71 6.31
CA TYR A 321 -14.16 -7.30 6.54
C TYR A 321 -15.43 -6.52 6.90
N GLU A 322 -16.50 -6.67 6.12
CA GLU A 322 -17.78 -5.98 6.35
C GLU A 322 -18.43 -6.39 7.68
N SER A 323 -18.35 -7.67 8.02
CA SER A 323 -18.83 -8.17 9.30
C SER A 323 -18.09 -7.55 10.49
N ALA A 324 -16.76 -7.44 10.38
CA ALA A 324 -15.91 -6.92 11.45
C ALA A 324 -15.97 -5.39 11.59
N THR A 325 -16.04 -4.66 10.46
CA THR A 325 -15.92 -3.20 10.46
C THR A 325 -17.23 -2.45 10.31
N LYS A 326 -18.29 -3.13 9.84
CA LYS A 326 -19.57 -2.54 9.43
C LYS A 326 -19.43 -1.53 8.30
N ARG A 327 -18.40 -1.67 7.48
CA ARG A 327 -18.11 -0.86 6.30
C ARG A 327 -18.05 -1.76 5.08
N GLN A 328 -18.41 -1.25 3.93
CA GLN A 328 -18.19 -1.92 2.65
C GLN A 328 -16.68 -2.16 2.45
N TRP A 329 -16.34 -3.28 1.82
CA TRP A 329 -14.97 -3.61 1.43
C TRP A 329 -14.36 -2.52 0.53
N THR A 330 -13.04 -2.43 0.55
CA THR A 330 -12.26 -1.49 -0.28
C THR A 330 -11.23 -2.26 -1.10
N GLN A 331 -10.89 -1.77 -2.29
CA GLN A 331 -10.04 -2.50 -3.24
C GLN A 331 -8.63 -2.83 -2.69
N PRO A 332 -7.95 -1.97 -1.94
CA PRO A 332 -6.63 -2.29 -1.37
C PRO A 332 -6.59 -3.53 -0.46
N ILE A 333 -7.73 -3.97 0.11
CA ILE A 333 -7.75 -5.12 1.02
C ILE A 333 -7.14 -6.39 0.41
N GLY A 334 -7.43 -6.66 -0.88
CA GLY A 334 -6.90 -7.84 -1.56
C GLY A 334 -5.39 -7.82 -1.68
N PHE A 335 -4.83 -6.65 -1.98
CA PHE A 335 -3.38 -6.46 -2.12
C PHE A 335 -2.67 -6.46 -0.77
N ALA A 336 -3.24 -5.80 0.26
CA ALA A 336 -2.69 -5.86 1.62
C ALA A 336 -2.66 -7.31 2.15
N HIS A 337 -3.71 -8.09 1.88
CA HIS A 337 -3.74 -9.51 2.23
C HIS A 337 -2.70 -10.32 1.44
N ALA A 338 -2.63 -10.15 0.11
CA ALA A 338 -1.68 -10.84 -0.77
C ALA A 338 -0.22 -10.51 -0.41
N LEU A 339 0.05 -9.31 0.07
CA LEU A 339 1.38 -8.91 0.53
C LEU A 339 1.91 -9.83 1.63
N PHE A 340 1.05 -10.22 2.59
CA PHE A 340 1.41 -11.21 3.61
C PHE A 340 1.55 -12.63 3.05
N GLU A 341 0.78 -12.99 2.01
CA GLU A 341 0.93 -14.29 1.35
C GLU A 341 2.30 -14.43 0.71
N VAL A 342 2.73 -13.40 -0.03
CA VAL A 342 4.07 -13.36 -0.65
C VAL A 342 5.15 -13.36 0.42
N ALA A 343 4.98 -12.58 1.50
CA ALA A 343 5.91 -12.54 2.61
C ALA A 343 6.10 -13.93 3.26
N VAL A 344 5.00 -14.62 3.54
CA VAL A 344 5.06 -15.96 4.15
C VAL A 344 5.66 -17.00 3.20
N ASP A 345 5.34 -16.93 1.91
CA ASP A 345 5.95 -17.80 0.90
C ASP A 345 7.46 -17.56 0.81
N ALA A 346 7.90 -16.30 0.78
CA ALA A 346 9.32 -15.96 0.80
C ALA A 346 10.02 -16.48 2.06
N LEU A 347 9.44 -16.26 3.25
CA LEU A 347 10.01 -16.74 4.52
C LEU A 347 10.09 -18.26 4.58
N LYS A 348 9.13 -19.01 4.01
CA LYS A 348 9.17 -20.47 3.96
C LYS A 348 10.26 -21.03 3.03
N ARG A 349 10.72 -20.24 2.08
CA ARG A 349 11.77 -20.62 1.12
C ARG A 349 13.18 -20.26 1.60
N THR A 350 13.31 -19.45 2.66
CA THR A 350 14.62 -19.16 3.25
C THR A 350 15.26 -20.44 3.77
N LYS A 351 16.52 -20.63 3.41
CA LYS A 351 17.37 -21.70 3.96
C LYS A 351 18.27 -21.04 4.99
N ASP A 352 17.97 -21.28 6.27
CA ASP A 352 18.74 -20.91 7.48
C ASP A 352 19.13 -19.44 7.64
#